data_0b4d44783d6e6ac93d926f22eaa8b65c
#
_entry.id   0b4d44783d6e6ac93d926f22eaa8b65c
#
_cell.length_a   1.000
_cell.length_b   1.000
_cell.length_c   1.000
_cell.angle_alpha   90.00
_cell.angle_beta   90.00
_cell.angle_gamma   90.00
#
_symmetry.space_group_name_H-M   'P 1'
#
loop_
_entity.id
_entity.type
_entity.pdbx_description
1 polymer ?
#
loop_
_entity_poly.entity_id
_entity_poly.type
_entity_poly.pdbx_seq_one_letter_code
_entity_poly.pdbx_strand_id
1 'polypeptide(L)'
;MRKTILAVAGAAVISTFAITGARADHHEVGEMDTSAITSGSYSTDPAHTLVVWSLDHLGFNDYFGIFGDITGTLDLDTETFSNSSVDVTIPIASVTVASEGLKEHLLRGG
;
A
#
# COMPACT_ATOMS: atom_id res chain seq x y z
N MET A 1 -23.28 -67.58 -42.70
CA MET A 1 -22.16 -66.64 -42.49
C MET A 1 -22.61 -65.64 -41.40
N ARG A 2 -22.13 -65.81 -40.17
CA ARG A 2 -22.40 -64.90 -39.06
C ARG A 2 -21.23 -63.94 -38.95
N LYS A 3 -21.50 -62.64 -39.15
CA LYS A 3 -20.51 -61.58 -38.95
C LYS A 3 -20.55 -61.14 -37.50
N THR A 4 -19.49 -61.39 -36.77
CA THR A 4 -19.28 -60.94 -35.41
C THR A 4 -18.72 -59.53 -35.47
N ILE A 5 -19.45 -58.54 -34.90
CA ILE A 5 -18.96 -57.15 -34.76
C ILE A 5 -18.35 -57.05 -33.36
N LEU A 6 -17.03 -56.79 -33.33
CA LEU A 6 -16.30 -56.51 -32.11
C LEU A 6 -16.46 -55.02 -31.80
N ALA A 7 -17.14 -54.72 -30.69
CA ALA A 7 -17.21 -53.36 -30.20
C ALA A 7 -16.00 -53.08 -29.27
N VAL A 8 -15.15 -52.14 -29.66
CA VAL A 8 -14.04 -51.64 -28.83
C VAL A 8 -14.57 -50.48 -27.99
N ALA A 9 -14.70 -50.73 -26.70
CA ALA A 9 -15.07 -49.68 -25.72
C ALA A 9 -13.77 -48.92 -25.41
N GLY A 10 -13.65 -47.71 -25.92
CA GLY A 10 -12.59 -46.76 -25.52
C GLY A 10 -12.93 -46.11 -24.18
N ALA A 11 -12.15 -46.40 -23.14
CA ALA A 11 -12.23 -45.68 -21.87
C ALA A 11 -11.54 -44.32 -21.99
N ALA A 12 -12.32 -43.24 -21.95
CA ALA A 12 -11.79 -41.88 -21.88
C ALA A 12 -11.33 -41.59 -20.42
N VAL A 13 -10.05 -41.46 -20.20
CA VAL A 13 -9.49 -41.01 -18.92
C VAL A 13 -9.59 -39.50 -18.91
N ILE A 14 -10.54 -38.98 -18.15
CA ILE A 14 -10.67 -37.53 -17.86
C ILE A 14 -9.69 -37.21 -16.71
N SER A 15 -8.51 -36.68 -17.04
CA SER A 15 -7.60 -36.12 -16.06
C SER A 15 -8.16 -34.81 -15.53
N THR A 16 -8.72 -34.81 -14.34
CA THR A 16 -9.07 -33.60 -13.61
C THR A 16 -7.80 -32.94 -13.07
N PHE A 17 -7.33 -31.92 -13.77
CA PHE A 17 -6.34 -31.01 -13.22
C PHE A 17 -6.99 -30.19 -12.11
N ALA A 18 -6.65 -30.49 -10.85
CA ALA A 18 -6.96 -29.62 -9.75
C ALA A 18 -6.08 -28.34 -9.87
N ILE A 19 -6.68 -27.25 -10.32
CA ILE A 19 -6.05 -25.94 -10.26
C ILE A 19 -6.06 -25.54 -8.77
N THR A 20 -4.99 -25.83 -8.06
CA THR A 20 -4.74 -25.21 -6.77
C THR A 20 -4.46 -23.73 -7.04
N GLY A 21 -5.50 -22.90 -6.96
CA GLY A 21 -5.34 -21.46 -7.02
C GLY A 21 -4.35 -21.04 -5.93
N ALA A 22 -3.23 -20.44 -6.31
CA ALA A 22 -2.37 -19.73 -5.39
C ALA A 22 -3.24 -18.63 -4.75
N ARG A 23 -3.65 -18.81 -3.52
CA ARG A 23 -4.18 -17.73 -2.71
C ARG A 23 -2.99 -16.82 -2.42
N ALA A 24 -3.01 -15.62 -2.97
CA ALA A 24 -2.22 -14.56 -2.39
C ALA A 24 -2.70 -14.41 -0.95
N ASP A 25 -1.82 -14.67 0.01
CA ASP A 25 -2.06 -14.26 1.39
C ASP A 25 -2.22 -12.74 1.36
N HIS A 26 -3.48 -12.29 1.40
CA HIS A 26 -3.76 -10.93 1.76
C HIS A 26 -3.37 -10.80 3.23
N HIS A 27 -2.15 -10.36 3.50
CA HIS A 27 -1.87 -9.73 4.77
C HIS A 27 -2.86 -8.56 4.87
N GLU A 28 -3.85 -8.69 5.73
CA GLU A 28 -4.64 -7.54 6.14
C GLU A 28 -3.66 -6.57 6.79
N VAL A 29 -3.32 -5.52 6.05
CA VAL A 29 -2.47 -4.45 6.53
C VAL A 29 -3.28 -3.70 7.58
N GLY A 30 -2.93 -3.92 8.86
CA GLY A 30 -3.54 -3.23 9.98
C GLY A 30 -4.67 -4.00 10.64
N GLU A 31 -4.36 -5.06 11.37
CA GLU A 31 -5.27 -5.49 12.43
C GLU A 31 -5.41 -4.33 13.42
N MET A 32 -6.67 -3.98 13.74
CA MET A 32 -6.99 -2.96 14.75
C MET A 32 -6.76 -3.48 16.18
N ASP A 33 -5.77 -4.36 16.35
CA ASP A 33 -5.37 -4.85 17.67
C ASP A 33 -4.39 -3.90 18.33
N THR A 34 -4.93 -2.99 19.11
CA THR A 34 -4.14 -2.02 19.87
C THR A 34 -3.32 -2.66 20.98
N SER A 35 -3.57 -3.94 21.35
CA SER A 35 -2.80 -4.63 22.39
C SER A 35 -1.36 -4.95 21.97
N ALA A 36 -1.11 -4.97 20.66
CA ALA A 36 0.23 -5.17 20.10
C ALA A 36 1.12 -3.91 20.17
N ILE A 37 0.51 -2.75 20.48
CA ILE A 37 1.22 -1.46 20.51
C ILE A 37 1.64 -1.18 21.96
N THR A 38 2.88 -0.76 22.15
CA THR A 38 3.40 -0.40 23.48
C THR A 38 3.68 1.10 23.57
N SER A 39 3.52 1.65 24.79
CA SER A 39 3.96 3.02 25.05
C SER A 39 5.46 3.14 24.86
N GLY A 40 5.91 4.26 24.29
CA GLY A 40 7.33 4.52 24.05
C GLY A 40 7.56 5.62 23.02
N SER A 41 8.84 5.91 22.79
CA SER A 41 9.27 6.86 21.77
C SER A 41 9.63 6.12 20.49
N TYR A 42 9.02 6.53 19.38
CA TYR A 42 9.20 5.97 18.06
C TYR A 42 9.79 7.04 17.14
N SER A 43 10.66 6.62 16.24
CA SER A 43 11.21 7.48 15.19
C SER A 43 10.64 7.09 13.85
N THR A 44 10.45 8.05 12.96
CA THR A 44 10.12 7.76 11.56
C THR A 44 11.23 6.96 10.88
N ASP A 45 10.89 6.14 9.91
CA ASP A 45 11.82 5.59 8.92
C ASP A 45 11.76 6.50 7.67
N PRO A 46 12.77 7.37 7.43
CA PRO A 46 12.70 8.31 6.32
C PRO A 46 12.61 7.65 4.94
N ALA A 47 13.10 6.41 4.81
CA ALA A 47 13.07 5.69 3.54
C ALA A 47 11.66 5.15 3.19
N HIS A 48 10.80 4.96 4.20
CA HIS A 48 9.46 4.36 4.02
C HIS A 48 8.33 5.28 4.50
N THR A 49 8.65 6.46 5.01
CA THR A 49 7.65 7.43 5.46
C THR A 49 7.42 8.48 4.38
N LEU A 50 6.19 8.59 3.92
CA LEU A 50 5.79 9.54 2.89
C LEU A 50 4.59 10.36 3.37
N VAL A 51 4.53 11.62 2.92
CA VAL A 51 3.31 12.43 3.01
C VAL A 51 2.73 12.60 1.62
N VAL A 52 1.56 12.05 1.40
CA VAL A 52 0.79 12.20 0.16
C VAL A 52 -0.18 13.35 0.33
N TRP A 53 -0.26 14.22 -0.68
CA TRP A 53 -1.22 15.30 -0.72
C TRP A 53 -2.01 15.31 -2.02
N SER A 54 -3.21 15.83 -1.97
CA SER A 54 -4.02 16.10 -3.15
C SER A 54 -4.68 17.47 -3.02
N LEU A 55 -4.97 18.05 -4.17
CA LEU A 55 -5.77 19.27 -4.26
C LEU A 55 -6.70 19.19 -5.46
N ASP A 56 -7.88 19.77 -5.32
CA ASP A 56 -8.80 19.97 -6.46
C ASP A 56 -8.20 21.03 -7.40
N HIS A 57 -8.05 20.68 -8.67
CA HIS A 57 -7.59 21.59 -9.69
C HIS A 57 -8.77 22.15 -10.49
N LEU A 58 -9.32 23.27 -10.04
CA LEU A 58 -10.37 24.04 -10.70
C LEU A 58 -11.69 23.27 -10.89
N GLY A 59 -11.96 22.23 -10.08
CA GLY A 59 -13.15 21.40 -10.21
C GLY A 59 -13.11 20.39 -11.38
N PHE A 60 -11.96 20.24 -12.05
CA PHE A 60 -11.82 19.32 -13.17
C PHE A 60 -11.24 17.98 -12.77
N ASN A 61 -10.23 17.98 -11.89
CA ASN A 61 -9.56 16.78 -11.41
C ASN A 61 -8.73 17.06 -10.16
N ASP A 62 -8.47 16.00 -9.38
CA ASP A 62 -7.51 16.06 -8.30
C ASP A 62 -6.09 15.97 -8.83
N TYR A 63 -5.23 16.83 -8.33
CA TYR A 63 -3.79 16.78 -8.54
C TYR A 63 -3.11 16.20 -7.29
N PHE A 64 -2.11 15.34 -7.50
CA PHE A 64 -1.43 14.61 -6.42
C PHE A 64 0.06 14.91 -6.40
N GLY A 65 0.61 14.88 -5.20
CA GLY A 65 2.05 14.92 -4.99
C GLY A 65 2.44 14.22 -3.70
N ILE A 66 3.72 14.02 -3.53
CA ILE A 66 4.29 13.39 -2.34
C ILE A 66 5.49 14.18 -1.83
N PHE A 67 5.71 14.12 -0.50
CA PHE A 67 6.96 14.49 0.14
C PHE A 67 7.61 13.24 0.71
N GLY A 68 8.91 13.10 0.57
CA GLY A 68 9.75 12.06 1.14
C GLY A 68 10.70 12.62 2.22
N ASP A 69 11.64 11.77 2.64
CA ASP A 69 12.67 12.13 3.61
C ASP A 69 12.11 12.69 4.93
N ILE A 70 10.94 12.18 5.33
CA ILE A 70 10.22 12.64 6.52
C ILE A 70 10.98 12.17 7.76
N THR A 71 11.32 13.11 8.64
CA THR A 71 11.94 12.81 9.93
C THR A 71 11.04 13.27 11.08
N GLY A 72 11.07 12.52 12.18
CA GLY A 72 10.27 12.90 13.33
C GLY A 72 10.20 11.83 14.41
N THR A 73 9.53 12.16 15.49
CA THR A 73 9.30 11.29 16.65
C THR A 73 7.83 11.30 17.03
N LEU A 74 7.40 10.16 17.55
CA LEU A 74 6.11 9.96 18.19
C LEU A 74 6.39 9.45 19.60
N ASP A 75 6.03 10.22 20.63
CA ASP A 75 5.98 9.74 22.00
C ASP A 75 4.55 9.26 22.26
N LEU A 76 4.39 7.95 22.38
CA LEU A 76 3.08 7.30 22.49
C LEU A 76 2.82 6.86 23.91
N ASP A 77 1.69 7.25 24.47
CA ASP A 77 1.10 6.76 25.71
C ASP A 77 -0.18 5.99 25.38
N THR A 78 -0.12 4.65 25.48
CA THR A 78 -1.25 3.78 25.12
C THR A 78 -2.33 3.72 26.21
N GLU A 79 -2.03 4.16 27.43
CA GLU A 79 -3.00 4.24 28.51
C GLU A 79 -3.79 5.56 28.48
N THR A 80 -3.10 6.64 28.12
CA THR A 80 -3.69 7.99 28.05
C THR A 80 -3.23 8.68 26.78
N PHE A 81 -3.88 8.44 25.65
CA PHE A 81 -3.51 8.98 24.34
C PHE A 81 -3.36 10.50 24.30
N SER A 82 -4.05 11.23 25.18
CA SER A 82 -3.90 12.70 25.29
C SER A 82 -2.53 13.14 25.78
N ASN A 83 -1.73 12.25 26.37
CA ASN A 83 -0.34 12.52 26.75
C ASN A 83 0.64 12.28 25.61
N SER A 84 0.19 11.66 24.52
CA SER A 84 1.03 11.40 23.35
C SER A 84 1.34 12.70 22.62
N SER A 85 2.52 12.75 22.01
CA SER A 85 2.95 13.88 21.19
C SER A 85 3.65 13.40 19.92
N VAL A 86 3.54 14.19 18.86
CA VAL A 86 4.20 13.94 17.57
C VAL A 86 4.92 15.22 17.13
N ASP A 87 6.15 15.05 16.71
CA ASP A 87 6.96 16.10 16.07
C ASP A 87 7.49 15.58 14.75
N VAL A 88 7.17 16.24 13.63
CA VAL A 88 7.51 15.79 12.28
C VAL A 88 8.05 16.94 11.45
N THR A 89 9.18 16.70 10.80
CA THR A 89 9.78 17.60 9.81
C THR A 89 9.54 17.06 8.41
N ILE A 90 8.92 17.87 7.55
CA ILE A 90 8.66 17.57 6.15
C ILE A 90 9.54 18.47 5.29
N PRO A 91 10.59 17.96 4.64
CA PRO A 91 11.43 18.76 3.77
C PRO A 91 10.67 19.16 2.50
N ILE A 92 10.35 20.43 2.34
CA ILE A 92 9.61 20.92 1.17
C ILE A 92 10.33 20.63 -0.14
N ALA A 93 11.67 20.65 -0.13
CA ALA A 93 12.50 20.33 -1.30
C ALA A 93 12.34 18.86 -1.79
N SER A 94 11.82 17.97 -0.94
CA SER A 94 11.58 16.56 -1.30
C SER A 94 10.31 16.36 -2.15
N VAL A 95 9.59 17.43 -2.48
CA VAL A 95 8.34 17.33 -3.26
C VAL A 95 8.56 16.63 -4.59
N THR A 96 7.71 15.66 -4.87
CA THR A 96 7.62 14.95 -6.15
C THR A 96 6.22 15.09 -6.72
N VAL A 97 6.14 15.53 -7.95
CA VAL A 97 4.92 15.67 -8.75
C VAL A 97 5.19 15.23 -10.18
N ALA A 98 4.16 14.96 -10.95
CA ALA A 98 4.30 14.42 -12.31
C ALA A 98 4.89 15.41 -13.33
N SER A 99 4.92 16.72 -13.02
CA SER A 99 5.40 17.77 -13.92
C SER A 99 6.60 18.51 -13.32
N GLU A 100 7.74 18.48 -13.98
CA GLU A 100 8.93 19.26 -13.56
C GLU A 100 8.65 20.76 -13.50
N GLY A 101 7.89 21.30 -14.48
CA GLY A 101 7.51 22.72 -14.47
C GLY A 101 6.66 23.10 -13.26
N LEU A 102 5.77 22.18 -12.79
CA LEU A 102 5.02 22.39 -11.56
C LEU A 102 5.94 22.30 -10.34
N LYS A 103 6.86 21.35 -10.32
CA LYS A 103 7.85 21.23 -9.23
C LYS A 103 8.67 22.51 -9.07
N GLU A 104 9.19 23.02 -10.17
CA GLU A 104 9.91 24.29 -10.17
C GLU A 104 9.04 25.45 -9.67
N HIS A 105 7.76 25.48 -10.07
CA HIS A 105 6.82 26.49 -9.61
C HIS A 105 6.55 26.41 -8.11
N LEU A 106 6.35 25.21 -7.58
CA LEU A 106 6.11 24.99 -6.15
C LEU A 106 7.32 25.35 -5.28
N LEU A 107 8.53 25.14 -5.78
CA LEU A 107 9.77 25.40 -5.05
C LEU A 107 10.31 26.83 -5.26
N ARG A 108 9.68 27.62 -6.12
CA ARG A 108 10.06 29.01 -6.36
C ARG A 108 9.71 29.84 -5.12
N GLY A 109 10.71 30.49 -4.55
CA GLY A 109 10.50 31.46 -3.47
C GLY A 109 9.55 32.57 -3.90
N GLY A 110 8.63 32.95 -3.02
CA GLY A 110 7.74 34.11 -3.22
C GLY A 110 8.47 35.43 -3.08
#